data_8fc596ef7b014838e47c1641c17ba890
#
_entry.id   8fc596ef7b014838e47c1641c17ba890
#
_cell.length_a   1.000
_cell.length_b   1.000
_cell.length_c   1.000
_cell.angle_alpha   90.00
_cell.angle_beta   90.00
_cell.angle_gamma   90.00
#
_symmetry.space_group_name_H-M   'P 1'
#
loop_
_entity.id
_entity.type
_entity.pdbx_description
1 polymer ?
#
loop_
_entity_poly.entity_id
_entity_poly.type
_entity_poly.pdbx_seq_one_letter_code
_entity_poly.pdbx_strand_id
1 'polypeptide(L)'
;FDLINAIREKEIDAAQKGAIALIIYNSGTKETVVKYDGKDRSALSSIPVIWLEKKWATKIAAEPSHMMDINIKIEQGEKIRKGYNVIGFINNNAASTIILGAHYDHLGYGEDNNSRHTGQASIHNGADDNASGTAALIELSRLLKLEGSKTSNYLFIAFSGEELGLFGSKYFTDHPTVSLTSANYMINMDMVGRFSDTAKSITIGGIGTSPSWGELIKEKKPVFAIKIDSSGTGPSDHTSFYRKDMPVLFFFTGLHTDYHKPSDDFDKINYNGQLLVVNYITRLVARSSKEQRLAFTKTR
;
A
#
# COMPACT_ATOMS: atom_id res chain seq x y z
N PHE A 1 23.74 -1.13 -15.44
CA PHE A 1 24.40 0.17 -15.20
C PHE A 1 23.47 1.00 -14.30
N ASP A 2 23.95 1.31 -13.10
CA ASP A 2 23.21 2.13 -12.15
C ASP A 2 23.55 3.61 -12.41
N LEU A 3 22.65 4.29 -13.13
CA LEU A 3 22.82 5.68 -13.51
C LEU A 3 22.86 6.63 -12.28
N ILE A 4 22.07 6.34 -11.26
CA ILE A 4 21.98 7.20 -10.07
C ILE A 4 23.29 7.16 -9.28
N ASN A 5 23.86 5.98 -9.05
CA ASN A 5 25.16 5.88 -8.41
C ASN A 5 26.28 6.51 -9.23
N ALA A 6 26.28 6.34 -10.56
CA ALA A 6 27.26 6.98 -11.42
C ALA A 6 27.17 8.53 -11.41
N ILE A 7 25.96 9.07 -11.30
CA ILE A 7 25.76 10.53 -11.14
C ILE A 7 26.29 10.99 -9.79
N ARG A 8 26.06 10.23 -8.73
CA ARG A 8 26.52 10.56 -7.38
C ARG A 8 28.05 10.55 -7.27
N GLU A 9 28.71 9.56 -7.86
CA GLU A 9 30.19 9.54 -7.89
C GLU A 9 30.76 10.77 -8.62
N LYS A 10 30.14 11.16 -9.74
CA LYS A 10 30.55 12.39 -10.48
C LYS A 10 30.30 13.67 -9.69
N GLU A 11 29.20 13.73 -8.94
CA GLU A 11 28.88 14.87 -8.06
C GLU A 11 29.93 15.03 -6.98
N ILE A 12 30.29 13.95 -6.29
CA ILE A 12 31.33 13.96 -5.24
C ILE A 12 32.68 14.44 -5.83
N ASP A 13 33.09 13.89 -6.95
CA ASP A 13 34.36 14.27 -7.61
C ASP A 13 34.35 15.75 -8.04
N ALA A 14 33.24 16.22 -8.61
CA ALA A 14 33.09 17.62 -8.99
C ALA A 14 33.14 18.57 -7.78
N ALA A 15 32.44 18.24 -6.71
CA ALA A 15 32.44 19.03 -5.49
C ALA A 15 33.84 19.10 -4.85
N GLN A 16 34.56 17.99 -4.80
CA GLN A 16 35.94 17.95 -4.29
C GLN A 16 36.89 18.84 -5.12
N LYS A 17 36.60 19.02 -6.41
CA LYS A 17 37.35 19.92 -7.31
C LYS A 17 36.89 21.38 -7.26
N GLY A 18 35.97 21.70 -6.37
CA GLY A 18 35.49 23.08 -6.16
C GLY A 18 34.35 23.50 -7.09
N ALA A 19 33.68 22.54 -7.77
CA ALA A 19 32.48 22.87 -8.52
C ALA A 19 31.33 23.27 -7.57
N ILE A 20 30.53 24.26 -7.99
CA ILE A 20 29.39 24.77 -7.24
C ILE A 20 28.07 24.17 -7.74
N ALA A 21 28.08 23.48 -8.87
CA ALA A 21 26.98 22.70 -9.45
C ALA A 21 27.53 21.69 -10.45
N LEU A 22 26.79 20.60 -10.68
CA LEU A 22 27.05 19.61 -11.71
C LEU A 22 25.93 19.63 -12.73
N ILE A 23 26.24 19.87 -14.00
CA ILE A 23 25.28 19.79 -15.10
C ILE A 23 25.57 18.52 -15.89
N ILE A 24 24.55 17.67 -16.01
CA ILE A 24 24.63 16.41 -16.72
C ILE A 24 23.66 16.41 -17.89
N TYR A 25 24.07 15.85 -19.00
CA TYR A 25 23.21 15.66 -20.16
C TYR A 25 23.47 14.31 -20.83
N ASN A 26 22.50 13.85 -21.58
CA ASN A 26 22.64 12.64 -22.39
C ASN A 26 23.22 12.97 -23.77
N SER A 27 24.45 12.53 -24.04
CA SER A 27 25.09 12.65 -25.34
C SER A 27 24.74 11.50 -26.29
N GLY A 28 24.09 10.45 -25.82
CA GLY A 28 23.72 9.27 -26.59
C GLY A 28 22.51 9.48 -27.50
N THR A 29 22.25 8.47 -28.36
CA THR A 29 21.10 8.46 -29.27
C THR A 29 19.80 8.05 -28.60
N LYS A 30 19.86 7.22 -27.55
CA LYS A 30 18.67 6.82 -26.76
C LYS A 30 18.25 7.93 -25.81
N GLU A 31 16.97 8.25 -25.82
CA GLU A 31 16.43 9.22 -24.90
C GLU A 31 16.43 8.62 -23.49
N THR A 32 17.08 9.30 -22.57
CA THR A 32 17.09 8.94 -21.14
C THR A 32 16.63 10.16 -20.37
N VAL A 33 15.59 10.01 -19.57
CA VAL A 33 15.07 11.08 -18.73
C VAL A 33 15.34 10.70 -17.27
N VAL A 34 16.11 11.51 -16.56
CA VAL A 34 16.24 11.43 -15.12
C VAL A 34 15.13 12.28 -14.51
N LYS A 35 14.28 11.66 -13.69
CA LYS A 35 13.21 12.36 -12.97
C LYS A 35 13.62 12.54 -11.52
N TYR A 36 13.21 13.63 -10.95
CA TYR A 36 13.31 13.83 -9.51
C TYR A 36 12.44 12.77 -8.79
N ASP A 37 13.05 12.08 -7.83
CA ASP A 37 12.35 11.14 -6.96
C ASP A 37 12.25 11.71 -5.54
N GLY A 38 11.08 12.23 -5.20
CA GLY A 38 10.79 12.77 -3.87
C GLY A 38 10.74 11.70 -2.75
N LYS A 39 10.80 10.41 -3.12
CA LYS A 39 10.85 9.29 -2.17
C LYS A 39 12.29 8.84 -1.88
N ASP A 40 13.25 9.31 -2.64
CA ASP A 40 14.66 8.99 -2.41
C ASP A 40 15.09 9.51 -1.01
N ARG A 41 15.50 8.59 -0.15
CA ARG A 41 16.00 8.85 1.21
C ARG A 41 17.51 8.85 1.30
N SER A 42 18.20 8.78 0.19
CA SER A 42 19.65 8.84 0.15
C SER A 42 20.16 10.20 0.63
N ALA A 43 21.44 10.25 0.99
CA ALA A 43 22.06 11.51 1.41
C ALA A 43 21.94 12.58 0.33
N LEU A 44 21.65 13.81 0.76
CA LEU A 44 21.57 14.95 -0.15
C LEU A 44 22.93 15.15 -0.84
N SER A 45 22.89 15.55 -2.11
CA SER A 45 24.07 15.98 -2.85
C SER A 45 24.67 17.24 -2.20
N SER A 46 25.99 17.31 -2.17
CA SER A 46 26.72 18.46 -1.59
C SER A 46 26.65 19.70 -2.48
N ILE A 47 26.46 19.50 -3.78
CA ILE A 47 26.22 20.55 -4.78
C ILE A 47 24.98 20.20 -5.63
N PRO A 48 24.27 21.18 -6.19
CA PRO A 48 23.14 20.92 -7.08
C PRO A 48 23.55 20.07 -8.29
N VAL A 49 22.74 19.05 -8.62
CA VAL A 49 22.86 18.25 -9.83
C VAL A 49 21.68 18.54 -10.75
N ILE A 50 21.98 18.98 -11.95
CA ILE A 50 21.00 19.44 -12.93
C ILE A 50 21.04 18.54 -14.16
N TRP A 51 19.90 17.94 -14.48
CA TRP A 51 19.74 17.21 -15.75
C TRP A 51 19.31 18.16 -16.86
N LEU A 52 20.14 18.27 -17.89
CA LEU A 52 19.88 19.16 -19.02
C LEU A 52 19.22 18.38 -20.16
N GLU A 53 18.07 18.84 -20.62
CA GLU A 53 17.40 18.26 -21.77
C GLU A 53 18.27 18.38 -23.05
N LYS A 54 18.19 17.39 -23.93
CA LYS A 54 19.02 17.27 -25.12
C LYS A 54 19.01 18.54 -26.01
N LYS A 55 17.86 19.20 -26.15
CA LYS A 55 17.73 20.43 -26.95
C LYS A 55 18.64 21.57 -26.46
N TRP A 56 18.82 21.68 -25.13
CA TRP A 56 19.68 22.68 -24.51
C TRP A 56 21.14 22.24 -24.50
N ALA A 57 21.39 20.94 -24.27
CA ALA A 57 22.73 20.36 -24.35
C ALA A 57 23.36 20.58 -25.72
N THR A 58 22.60 20.40 -26.79
CA THR A 58 23.07 20.63 -28.19
C THR A 58 23.44 22.09 -28.38
N LYS A 59 22.69 23.05 -27.84
CA LYS A 59 23.02 24.48 -27.92
C LYS A 59 24.30 24.86 -27.19
N ILE A 60 24.48 24.30 -25.99
CA ILE A 60 25.70 24.58 -25.19
C ILE A 60 26.92 23.91 -25.77
N ALA A 61 26.80 22.67 -26.30
CA ALA A 61 27.89 21.93 -26.88
C ALA A 61 28.31 22.43 -28.27
N ALA A 62 27.44 23.17 -28.96
CA ALA A 62 27.75 23.72 -30.30
C ALA A 62 28.91 24.74 -30.29
N GLU A 63 29.15 25.40 -29.16
CA GLU A 63 30.19 26.42 -28.99
C GLU A 63 31.03 26.18 -27.73
N PRO A 64 31.86 25.13 -27.68
CA PRO A 64 32.60 24.72 -26.49
C PRO A 64 33.66 25.71 -26.01
N SER A 65 33.99 26.72 -26.83
CA SER A 65 34.99 27.73 -26.51
C SER A 65 34.40 29.00 -25.86
N HIS A 66 33.11 29.17 -25.81
CA HIS A 66 32.48 30.31 -25.14
C HIS A 66 32.46 30.12 -23.63
N MET A 67 33.00 31.10 -22.89
CA MET A 67 32.73 31.29 -21.49
C MET A 67 31.25 31.75 -21.34
N MET A 68 30.46 31.03 -20.59
CA MET A 68 29.05 31.30 -20.45
C MET A 68 28.74 31.52 -18.98
N ASP A 69 28.18 32.68 -18.66
CA ASP A 69 27.65 32.93 -17.32
C ASP A 69 26.32 32.21 -17.16
N ILE A 70 26.25 31.23 -16.24
CA ILE A 70 25.06 30.49 -15.93
C ILE A 70 24.53 30.95 -14.56
N ASN A 71 23.31 31.47 -14.56
CA ASN A 71 22.60 31.78 -13.33
C ASN A 71 21.61 30.66 -13.04
N ILE A 72 21.80 30.00 -11.92
CA ILE A 72 20.96 28.88 -11.50
C ILE A 72 20.18 29.30 -10.24
N LYS A 73 18.84 29.28 -10.34
CA LYS A 73 17.96 29.43 -9.18
C LYS A 73 17.24 28.12 -8.97
N ILE A 74 17.49 27.45 -7.84
CA ILE A 74 16.82 26.22 -7.44
C ILE A 74 15.94 26.55 -6.24
N GLU A 75 14.65 26.31 -6.38
CA GLU A 75 13.69 26.41 -5.29
C GLU A 75 13.13 25.02 -5.02
N GLN A 76 13.24 24.57 -3.80
CA GLN A 76 12.67 23.32 -3.34
C GLN A 76 11.54 23.65 -2.37
N GLY A 77 10.32 23.28 -2.73
CA GLY A 77 9.13 23.45 -1.90
C GLY A 77 8.74 22.11 -1.27
N GLU A 78 8.29 22.16 -0.03
CA GLU A 78 7.64 21.01 0.59
C GLU A 78 6.15 21.01 0.23
N LYS A 79 5.66 19.90 -0.35
CA LYS A 79 4.23 19.67 -0.52
C LYS A 79 3.76 18.76 0.61
N ILE A 80 3.19 19.36 1.64
CA ILE A 80 2.60 18.61 2.75
C ILE A 80 1.23 18.11 2.31
N ARG A 81 1.02 16.80 2.39
CA ARG A 81 -0.31 16.18 2.26
C ARG A 81 -0.74 15.67 3.63
N LYS A 82 -2.03 15.83 3.93
CA LYS A 82 -2.64 15.30 5.14
C LYS A 82 -3.56 14.16 4.75
N GLY A 83 -3.35 12.97 5.35
CA GLY A 83 -4.25 11.84 5.27
C GLY A 83 -4.99 11.66 6.59
N TYR A 84 -6.15 11.03 6.55
CA TYR A 84 -6.97 10.75 7.73
C TYR A 84 -7.40 9.28 7.69
N ASN A 85 -7.18 8.54 8.77
CA ASN A 85 -7.85 7.26 8.93
C ASN A 85 -9.28 7.50 9.39
N VAL A 86 -10.23 6.76 8.84
CA VAL A 86 -11.63 6.78 9.29
C VAL A 86 -11.85 5.58 10.18
N ILE A 87 -12.29 5.80 11.41
CA ILE A 87 -12.39 4.77 12.44
C ILE A 87 -13.82 4.65 12.92
N GLY A 88 -14.37 3.44 12.87
CA GLY A 88 -15.66 3.07 13.46
C GLY A 88 -15.46 2.05 14.57
N PHE A 89 -16.23 2.17 15.66
CA PHE A 89 -16.11 1.27 16.80
C PHE A 89 -17.47 0.75 17.27
N ILE A 90 -17.60 -0.56 17.38
CA ILE A 90 -18.73 -1.22 18.02
C ILE A 90 -18.28 -1.67 19.41
N ASN A 91 -18.75 -0.96 20.43
CA ASN A 91 -18.48 -1.28 21.82
C ASN A 91 -19.55 -2.27 22.34
N ASN A 92 -19.15 -3.49 22.62
CA ASN A 92 -19.94 -4.52 23.27
C ASN A 92 -19.56 -4.69 24.74
N ASN A 93 -18.76 -3.79 25.31
CA ASN A 93 -18.17 -3.91 26.64
C ASN A 93 -17.37 -5.21 26.85
N ALA A 94 -16.78 -5.72 25.77
CA ALA A 94 -15.97 -6.93 25.78
C ALA A 94 -14.51 -6.62 26.15
N ALA A 95 -13.82 -7.60 26.73
CA ALA A 95 -12.40 -7.48 27.09
C ALA A 95 -11.47 -7.49 25.86
N SER A 96 -11.96 -7.97 24.72
CA SER A 96 -11.17 -8.19 23.50
C SER A 96 -11.76 -7.43 22.32
N THR A 97 -10.89 -6.90 21.46
CA THR A 97 -11.27 -6.17 20.24
C THR A 97 -10.73 -6.88 19.01
N ILE A 98 -11.58 -7.07 18.00
CA ILE A 98 -11.21 -7.55 16.68
C ILE A 98 -11.10 -6.32 15.77
N ILE A 99 -9.97 -6.22 15.02
CA ILE A 99 -9.73 -5.13 14.10
C ILE A 99 -9.98 -5.62 12.66
N LEU A 100 -10.76 -4.84 11.90
CA LEU A 100 -10.96 -5.04 10.48
C LEU A 100 -10.51 -3.78 9.75
N GLY A 101 -9.76 -3.94 8.66
CA GLY A 101 -9.17 -2.83 7.93
C GLY A 101 -9.18 -3.01 6.42
N ALA A 102 -9.19 -1.87 5.73
CA ALA A 102 -8.96 -1.74 4.31
C ALA A 102 -8.46 -0.31 4.05
N HIS A 103 -7.60 -0.09 3.07
CA HIS A 103 -7.28 1.28 2.69
C HIS A 103 -8.34 1.85 1.74
N TYR A 104 -8.47 3.18 1.74
CA TYR A 104 -9.45 3.88 0.91
C TYR A 104 -8.83 4.93 -0.01
N ASP A 105 -7.53 5.14 0.11
CA ASP A 105 -6.76 5.92 -0.86
C ASP A 105 -6.42 5.10 -2.09
N HIS A 106 -6.16 5.79 -3.20
CA HIS A 106 -5.63 5.21 -4.42
C HIS A 106 -4.75 6.22 -5.15
N LEU A 107 -4.37 5.97 -6.40
CA LEU A 107 -3.28 6.62 -7.12
C LEU A 107 -3.60 8.02 -7.67
N GLY A 108 -4.84 8.52 -7.57
CA GLY A 108 -5.22 9.80 -8.17
C GLY A 108 -4.99 9.82 -9.68
N TYR A 109 -4.16 10.71 -10.17
CA TYR A 109 -3.71 10.75 -11.58
C TYR A 109 -2.41 9.98 -11.85
N GLY A 110 -1.91 9.21 -10.87
CA GLY A 110 -0.64 8.48 -10.96
C GLY A 110 0.60 9.37 -10.75
N GLU A 111 0.43 10.54 -10.12
CA GLU A 111 1.47 11.54 -9.93
C GLU A 111 2.61 11.08 -9.00
N ASP A 112 2.38 10.04 -8.20
CA ASP A 112 3.37 9.51 -7.25
C ASP A 112 4.25 8.39 -7.84
N ASN A 113 4.23 8.20 -9.17
CA ASN A 113 5.01 7.21 -9.92
C ASN A 113 4.73 5.74 -9.55
N ASN A 114 3.56 5.44 -9.03
CA ASN A 114 3.08 4.09 -8.72
C ASN A 114 2.05 3.56 -9.72
N SER A 115 1.68 4.35 -10.73
CA SER A 115 0.82 3.94 -11.84
C SER A 115 1.56 3.01 -12.82
N ARG A 116 0.82 2.03 -13.34
CA ARG A 116 1.23 1.17 -14.47
C ARG A 116 0.65 1.62 -15.81
N HIS A 117 -0.01 2.76 -15.83
CA HIS A 117 -0.52 3.36 -17.06
C HIS A 117 0.58 4.12 -17.79
N THR A 118 0.67 3.92 -19.11
CA THR A 118 1.70 4.56 -19.97
C THR A 118 1.12 5.67 -20.87
N GLY A 119 -0.20 5.92 -20.80
CA GLY A 119 -0.90 6.94 -21.57
C GLY A 119 -0.89 8.33 -20.91
N GLN A 120 -1.79 9.19 -21.36
CA GLN A 120 -2.04 10.47 -20.69
C GLN A 120 -2.47 10.25 -19.25
N ALA A 121 -2.09 11.19 -18.37
CA ALA A 121 -2.53 11.16 -16.98
C ALA A 121 -4.06 11.09 -16.90
N SER A 122 -4.55 10.08 -16.23
CA SER A 122 -5.99 9.79 -16.11
C SER A 122 -6.31 9.40 -14.68
N ILE A 123 -7.54 9.61 -14.25
CA ILE A 123 -7.98 9.21 -12.92
C ILE A 123 -7.91 7.70 -12.80
N HIS A 124 -7.29 7.22 -11.74
CA HIS A 124 -7.29 5.81 -11.33
C HIS A 124 -8.45 5.61 -10.36
N ASN A 125 -9.48 4.90 -10.80
CA ASN A 125 -10.70 4.70 -10.00
C ASN A 125 -10.48 3.76 -8.82
N GLY A 126 -9.59 2.76 -8.96
CA GLY A 126 -9.26 1.83 -7.88
C GLY A 126 -10.47 1.03 -7.41
N ALA A 127 -11.27 0.50 -8.35
CA ALA A 127 -12.50 -0.20 -8.00
C ALA A 127 -12.24 -1.48 -7.21
N ASP A 128 -11.24 -2.27 -7.62
CA ASP A 128 -10.79 -3.42 -6.83
C ASP A 128 -9.72 -2.99 -5.81
N ASP A 129 -8.80 -2.14 -6.21
CA ASP A 129 -7.70 -1.62 -5.39
C ASP A 129 -7.94 -0.14 -4.97
N ASN A 130 -8.59 0.21 -3.82
CA ASN A 130 -9.18 -0.78 -2.92
C ASN A 130 -10.57 -0.35 -2.46
N ALA A 131 -11.40 0.14 -3.42
CA ALA A 131 -12.80 0.41 -3.11
C ALA A 131 -13.54 -0.89 -2.74
N SER A 132 -13.12 -2.03 -3.29
CA SER A 132 -13.70 -3.34 -2.94
C SER A 132 -13.49 -3.69 -1.46
N GLY A 133 -12.27 -3.53 -0.94
CA GLY A 133 -11.97 -3.75 0.47
C GLY A 133 -12.71 -2.77 1.38
N THR A 134 -12.78 -1.49 0.99
CA THR A 134 -13.53 -0.46 1.74
C THR A 134 -15.03 -0.78 1.77
N ALA A 135 -15.62 -1.20 0.65
CA ALA A 135 -17.03 -1.61 0.60
C ALA A 135 -17.28 -2.86 1.47
N ALA A 136 -16.38 -3.85 1.43
CA ALA A 136 -16.43 -5.02 2.29
C ALA A 136 -16.35 -4.62 3.78
N LEU A 137 -15.50 -3.66 4.14
CA LEU A 137 -15.37 -3.14 5.50
C LEU A 137 -16.69 -2.51 6.00
N ILE A 138 -17.35 -1.72 5.15
CA ILE A 138 -18.65 -1.10 5.45
C ILE A 138 -19.71 -2.18 5.67
N GLU A 139 -19.83 -3.17 4.78
CA GLU A 139 -20.81 -4.24 4.92
C GLU A 139 -20.54 -5.12 6.14
N LEU A 140 -19.27 -5.45 6.42
CA LEU A 140 -18.90 -6.15 7.66
C LEU A 140 -19.28 -5.36 8.90
N SER A 141 -19.16 -4.03 8.88
CA SER A 141 -19.57 -3.19 10.00
C SER A 141 -21.09 -3.30 10.26
N ARG A 142 -21.88 -3.34 9.18
CA ARG A 142 -23.34 -3.54 9.25
C ARG A 142 -23.69 -4.92 9.79
N LEU A 143 -23.09 -5.97 9.23
CA LEU A 143 -23.35 -7.36 9.64
C LEU A 143 -22.96 -7.61 11.10
N LEU A 144 -21.75 -7.19 11.49
CA LEU A 144 -21.27 -7.40 12.86
C LEU A 144 -22.00 -6.53 13.90
N LYS A 145 -22.57 -5.40 13.48
CA LYS A 145 -23.48 -4.61 14.35
C LYS A 145 -24.78 -5.35 14.64
N LEU A 146 -25.34 -6.03 13.64
CA LEU A 146 -26.63 -6.73 13.74
C LEU A 146 -26.49 -8.13 14.35
N GLU A 147 -25.51 -8.90 13.87
CA GLU A 147 -25.41 -10.35 14.10
C GLU A 147 -24.10 -10.77 14.79
N GLY A 148 -23.16 -9.82 14.98
CA GLY A 148 -21.86 -10.10 15.56
C GLY A 148 -21.95 -10.55 17.03
N SER A 149 -20.97 -11.37 17.41
CA SER A 149 -20.83 -11.81 18.81
C SER A 149 -20.64 -10.62 19.75
N LYS A 150 -21.28 -10.69 20.90
CA LYS A 150 -21.12 -9.66 21.96
C LYS A 150 -19.92 -9.94 22.87
N THR A 151 -19.19 -11.04 22.62
CA THR A 151 -17.97 -11.37 23.39
C THR A 151 -16.73 -10.62 22.88
N SER A 152 -16.84 -9.87 21.78
CA SER A 152 -15.77 -9.03 21.25
C SER A 152 -16.30 -7.64 20.88
N ASN A 153 -15.46 -6.62 21.02
CA ASN A 153 -15.65 -5.33 20.37
C ASN A 153 -15.13 -5.43 18.93
N TYR A 154 -15.59 -4.54 18.07
CA TYR A 154 -15.15 -4.49 16.68
C TYR A 154 -14.64 -3.09 16.34
N LEU A 155 -13.44 -3.01 15.81
CA LEU A 155 -12.81 -1.78 15.33
C LEU A 155 -12.65 -1.86 13.81
N PHE A 156 -13.26 -0.94 13.10
CA PHE A 156 -13.20 -0.81 11.64
C PHE A 156 -12.32 0.37 11.30
N ILE A 157 -11.34 0.17 10.43
CA ILE A 157 -10.41 1.24 10.04
C ILE A 157 -10.29 1.28 8.53
N ALA A 158 -10.70 2.39 7.92
CA ALA A 158 -10.34 2.73 6.57
C ALA A 158 -9.03 3.54 6.62
N PHE A 159 -7.95 2.95 6.12
CA PHE A 159 -6.61 3.56 6.16
C PHE A 159 -6.41 4.52 4.99
N SER A 160 -5.63 5.59 5.22
CA SER A 160 -5.17 6.52 4.20
C SER A 160 -3.67 6.37 3.97
N GLY A 161 -3.22 6.63 2.74
CA GLY A 161 -1.80 6.63 2.40
C GLY A 161 -1.14 5.25 2.42
N GLU A 162 -1.90 4.21 2.14
CA GLU A 162 -1.39 2.86 1.92
C GLU A 162 -0.46 2.84 0.71
N GLU A 163 -0.92 3.38 -0.41
CA GLU A 163 -0.24 3.46 -1.70
C GLU A 163 1.07 4.25 -1.68
N LEU A 164 1.26 5.05 -0.65
CA LEU A 164 2.46 5.83 -0.41
C LEU A 164 3.45 5.15 0.56
N GLY A 165 3.10 3.98 1.09
CA GLY A 165 3.93 3.17 1.96
C GLY A 165 3.34 2.92 3.34
N LEU A 166 2.08 2.53 3.42
CA LEU A 166 1.36 2.11 4.62
C LEU A 166 1.27 3.21 5.69
N PHE A 167 1.22 4.49 5.30
CA PHE A 167 1.30 5.59 6.27
C PHE A 167 0.16 5.57 7.28
N GLY A 168 -1.06 5.26 6.84
CA GLY A 168 -2.23 5.26 7.70
C GLY A 168 -2.17 4.17 8.76
N SER A 169 -1.92 2.93 8.38
CA SER A 169 -1.83 1.80 9.32
C SER A 169 -0.62 1.93 10.24
N LYS A 170 0.51 2.40 9.73
CA LYS A 170 1.69 2.69 10.54
C LYS A 170 1.38 3.78 11.58
N TYR A 171 0.78 4.90 11.16
CA TYR A 171 0.39 5.95 12.08
C TYR A 171 -0.57 5.43 13.16
N PHE A 172 -1.59 4.66 12.76
CA PHE A 172 -2.54 4.08 13.70
C PHE A 172 -1.85 3.14 14.71
N THR A 173 -0.95 2.27 14.26
CA THR A 173 -0.26 1.33 15.17
C THR A 173 0.74 2.02 16.10
N ASP A 174 1.25 3.20 15.73
CA ASP A 174 2.12 4.04 16.58
C ASP A 174 1.30 4.95 17.52
N HIS A 175 0.08 5.34 17.11
CA HIS A 175 -0.82 6.24 17.84
C HIS A 175 -2.25 5.66 17.89
N PRO A 176 -2.45 4.50 18.53
CA PRO A 176 -3.73 3.81 18.47
C PRO A 176 -4.81 4.51 19.30
N THR A 177 -6.04 4.57 18.75
CA THR A 177 -7.22 5.12 19.46
C THR A 177 -7.83 4.15 20.46
N VAL A 178 -7.46 2.87 20.37
CA VAL A 178 -7.79 1.82 21.36
C VAL A 178 -6.51 1.10 21.73
N SER A 179 -6.41 0.58 22.95
CA SER A 179 -5.22 -0.16 23.36
C SER A 179 -4.98 -1.40 22.48
N LEU A 180 -3.83 -1.46 21.82
CA LEU A 180 -3.44 -2.65 21.03
C LEU A 180 -3.26 -3.89 21.91
N THR A 181 -3.04 -3.72 23.23
CA THR A 181 -2.97 -4.85 24.15
C THR A 181 -4.32 -5.52 24.37
N SER A 182 -5.45 -4.83 24.11
CA SER A 182 -6.78 -5.42 24.10
C SER A 182 -7.21 -5.95 22.73
N ALA A 183 -6.47 -5.65 21.66
CA ALA A 183 -6.75 -6.19 20.35
C ALA A 183 -6.35 -7.66 20.28
N ASN A 184 -7.24 -8.48 19.70
CA ASN A 184 -7.01 -9.91 19.54
C ASN A 184 -6.22 -10.21 18.27
N TYR A 185 -6.71 -9.71 17.16
CA TYR A 185 -6.11 -9.86 15.83
C TYR A 185 -6.64 -8.80 14.87
N MET A 186 -6.00 -8.72 13.68
CA MET A 186 -6.44 -7.83 12.61
C MET A 186 -6.70 -8.61 11.33
N ILE A 187 -7.83 -8.31 10.66
CA ILE A 187 -8.15 -8.76 9.30
C ILE A 187 -8.02 -7.58 8.35
N ASN A 188 -7.20 -7.72 7.33
CA ASN A 188 -7.05 -6.76 6.23
C ASN A 188 -7.70 -7.27 4.96
N MET A 189 -8.41 -6.40 4.27
CA MET A 189 -9.03 -6.68 2.98
C MET A 189 -8.47 -5.73 1.94
N ASP A 190 -7.86 -6.29 0.91
CA ASP A 190 -7.27 -5.51 -0.16
C ASP A 190 -7.44 -6.29 -1.47
N MET A 191 -8.11 -5.66 -2.45
CA MET A 191 -8.49 -6.27 -3.71
C MET A 191 -9.32 -7.56 -3.51
N VAL A 192 -10.52 -7.43 -2.95
CA VAL A 192 -11.44 -8.53 -2.69
C VAL A 192 -12.64 -8.58 -3.66
N GLY A 193 -12.64 -7.74 -4.68
CA GLY A 193 -13.75 -7.59 -5.65
C GLY A 193 -13.59 -8.38 -6.96
N ARG A 194 -12.43 -8.96 -7.24
CA ARG A 194 -12.16 -9.68 -8.51
C ARG A 194 -12.14 -11.20 -8.32
N PHE A 195 -13.05 -11.70 -7.50
CA PHE A 195 -13.22 -13.15 -7.32
C PHE A 195 -13.46 -13.85 -8.65
N SER A 196 -12.70 -14.91 -8.94
CA SER A 196 -12.79 -15.67 -10.17
C SER A 196 -13.83 -16.80 -10.04
N ASP A 197 -14.90 -16.74 -10.81
CA ASP A 197 -15.93 -17.80 -10.86
C ASP A 197 -15.42 -19.14 -11.43
N THR A 198 -14.31 -19.09 -12.16
CA THR A 198 -13.65 -20.30 -12.71
C THR A 198 -12.66 -20.90 -11.73
N ALA A 199 -11.75 -20.10 -11.19
CA ALA A 199 -10.74 -20.55 -10.20
C ALA A 199 -11.38 -20.86 -8.85
N LYS A 200 -12.44 -20.15 -8.48
CA LYS A 200 -13.16 -20.27 -7.20
C LYS A 200 -12.22 -20.36 -6.02
N SER A 201 -11.25 -19.45 -5.97
CA SER A 201 -10.24 -19.43 -4.91
C SER A 201 -9.89 -17.99 -4.52
N ILE A 202 -9.50 -17.84 -3.25
CA ILE A 202 -8.92 -16.61 -2.69
C ILE A 202 -7.58 -16.93 -2.04
N THR A 203 -6.75 -15.92 -1.86
CA THR A 203 -5.55 -16.02 -1.03
C THR A 203 -5.83 -15.47 0.36
N ILE A 204 -5.44 -16.20 1.40
CA ILE A 204 -5.42 -15.72 2.78
C ILE A 204 -3.98 -15.75 3.26
N GLY A 205 -3.40 -14.55 3.43
CA GLY A 205 -2.08 -14.36 4.01
C GLY A 205 -2.14 -14.28 5.54
N GLY A 206 -0.98 -14.39 6.18
CA GLY A 206 -0.87 -14.26 7.63
C GLY A 206 -1.18 -15.52 8.44
N ILE A 207 -1.45 -16.64 7.79
CA ILE A 207 -1.85 -17.89 8.48
C ILE A 207 -0.80 -18.36 9.49
N GLY A 208 0.49 -18.12 9.24
CA GLY A 208 1.57 -18.46 10.17
C GLY A 208 1.62 -17.58 11.42
N THR A 209 0.86 -16.49 11.49
CA THR A 209 0.94 -15.51 12.59
C THR A 209 0.21 -15.96 13.86
N SER A 210 -0.54 -17.06 13.81
CA SER A 210 -1.12 -17.73 14.98
C SER A 210 -1.35 -19.21 14.70
N PRO A 211 -1.10 -20.11 15.66
CA PRO A 211 -1.40 -21.54 15.51
C PRO A 211 -2.90 -21.82 15.37
N SER A 212 -3.76 -20.92 15.86
CA SER A 212 -5.20 -21.08 15.78
C SER A 212 -5.77 -20.88 14.37
N TRP A 213 -5.08 -20.16 13.49
CA TRP A 213 -5.59 -19.87 12.16
C TRP A 213 -5.88 -21.12 11.33
N GLY A 214 -5.01 -22.13 11.43
CA GLY A 214 -5.15 -23.37 10.66
C GLY A 214 -6.51 -24.08 10.84
N GLU A 215 -7.10 -24.00 12.02
CA GLU A 215 -8.44 -24.55 12.29
C GLU A 215 -9.55 -23.53 12.04
N LEU A 216 -9.35 -22.28 12.40
CA LEU A 216 -10.37 -21.24 12.26
C LEU A 216 -10.77 -20.96 10.81
N ILE A 217 -9.83 -21.03 9.86
CA ILE A 217 -10.11 -20.81 8.43
C ILE A 217 -10.86 -21.97 7.76
N LYS A 218 -10.86 -23.16 8.36
CA LYS A 218 -11.53 -24.31 7.76
C LYS A 218 -13.05 -24.21 7.86
N GLU A 219 -13.72 -24.58 6.79
CA GLU A 219 -15.17 -24.73 6.76
C GLU A 219 -15.54 -26.17 6.38
N LYS A 220 -16.60 -26.70 6.98
CA LYS A 220 -17.12 -28.04 6.65
C LYS A 220 -17.60 -28.12 5.19
N LYS A 221 -18.13 -27.02 4.67
CA LYS A 221 -18.62 -26.90 3.28
C LYS A 221 -18.06 -25.59 2.70
N PRO A 222 -16.80 -25.60 2.22
CA PRO A 222 -16.20 -24.40 1.67
C PRO A 222 -16.88 -23.99 0.37
N VAL A 223 -17.15 -22.72 0.19
CA VAL A 223 -17.72 -22.15 -1.04
C VAL A 223 -16.65 -21.81 -2.07
N PHE A 224 -15.39 -21.75 -1.65
CA PHE A 224 -14.21 -21.55 -2.48
C PHE A 224 -12.98 -22.20 -1.85
N ALA A 225 -11.96 -22.43 -2.66
CA ALA A 225 -10.65 -22.88 -2.18
C ALA A 225 -9.84 -21.73 -1.59
N ILE A 226 -9.03 -22.04 -0.59
CA ILE A 226 -8.13 -21.06 0.04
C ILE A 226 -6.69 -21.39 -0.35
N LYS A 227 -6.02 -20.44 -0.99
CA LYS A 227 -4.57 -20.45 -1.14
C LYS A 227 -3.96 -19.81 0.10
N ILE A 228 -3.10 -20.55 0.77
CA ILE A 228 -2.50 -20.14 2.05
C ILE A 228 -1.15 -19.47 1.80
N ASP A 229 -0.96 -18.29 2.40
CA ASP A 229 0.34 -17.68 2.62
C ASP A 229 0.57 -17.56 4.13
N SER A 230 1.69 -18.10 4.60
CA SER A 230 2.04 -18.07 6.02
C SER A 230 2.66 -16.75 6.47
N SER A 231 3.12 -15.90 5.56
CA SER A 231 3.80 -14.65 5.90
C SER A 231 2.87 -13.67 6.63
N GLY A 232 3.34 -13.12 7.72
CA GLY A 232 2.67 -12.01 8.42
C GLY A 232 2.98 -10.65 7.80
N THR A 233 3.95 -10.58 6.89
CA THR A 233 4.31 -9.37 6.15
C THR A 233 3.88 -9.47 4.69
N GLY A 234 3.52 -8.34 4.11
CA GLY A 234 3.14 -8.22 2.72
C GLY A 234 2.96 -6.75 2.33
N PRO A 235 2.60 -6.48 1.08
CA PRO A 235 2.49 -5.12 0.57
C PRO A 235 1.13 -4.49 0.89
N SER A 236 0.63 -4.65 2.14
CA SER A 236 -0.61 -4.01 2.59
C SER A 236 -0.64 -3.82 4.11
N ASP A 237 -1.67 -3.16 4.63
CA ASP A 237 -1.79 -2.60 5.98
C ASP A 237 -1.65 -3.61 7.13
N HIS A 238 -1.96 -4.91 6.92
CA HIS A 238 -1.75 -5.96 7.93
C HIS A 238 -0.31 -6.02 8.44
N THR A 239 0.66 -5.65 7.60
CA THR A 239 2.08 -5.63 7.94
C THR A 239 2.38 -4.71 9.12
N SER A 240 1.69 -3.57 9.25
CA SER A 240 1.87 -2.64 10.36
C SER A 240 1.46 -3.27 11.70
N PHE A 241 0.38 -4.05 11.71
CA PHE A 241 -0.11 -4.76 12.89
C PHE A 241 0.75 -5.98 13.24
N TYR A 242 1.18 -6.74 12.23
CA TYR A 242 2.13 -7.84 12.42
C TYR A 242 3.42 -7.37 13.12
N ARG A 243 3.93 -6.19 12.73
CA ARG A 243 5.12 -5.58 13.37
C ARG A 243 4.91 -5.18 14.83
N LYS A 244 3.67 -5.18 15.31
CA LYS A 244 3.29 -4.98 16.73
C LYS A 244 2.95 -6.30 17.42
N ASP A 245 3.46 -7.42 16.90
CA ASP A 245 3.25 -8.77 17.43
C ASP A 245 1.76 -9.15 17.56
N MET A 246 0.96 -8.73 16.58
CA MET A 246 -0.46 -9.05 16.48
C MET A 246 -0.71 -10.11 15.41
N PRO A 247 -1.51 -11.17 15.69
CA PRO A 247 -1.97 -12.08 14.66
C PRO A 247 -2.75 -11.34 13.57
N VAL A 248 -2.46 -11.63 12.31
CA VAL A 248 -3.10 -10.97 11.18
C VAL A 248 -3.60 -11.97 10.14
N LEU A 249 -4.62 -11.58 9.40
CA LEU A 249 -5.03 -12.21 8.15
C LEU A 249 -5.13 -11.15 7.05
N PHE A 250 -4.76 -11.54 5.85
CA PHE A 250 -4.81 -10.72 4.66
C PHE A 250 -5.65 -11.42 3.58
N PHE A 251 -6.78 -10.83 3.21
CA PHE A 251 -7.70 -11.35 2.21
C PHE A 251 -7.45 -10.67 0.88
N PHE A 252 -7.26 -11.49 -0.17
CA PHE A 252 -6.87 -11.04 -1.49
C PHE A 252 -7.41 -11.98 -2.58
N THR A 253 -8.05 -11.46 -3.63
CA THR A 253 -8.57 -12.27 -4.74
C THR A 253 -7.57 -12.49 -5.87
N GLY A 254 -6.45 -11.79 -5.87
CA GLY A 254 -5.36 -11.91 -6.84
C GLY A 254 -5.12 -10.66 -7.65
N LEU A 255 -3.92 -10.57 -8.24
CA LEU A 255 -3.60 -9.50 -9.19
C LEU A 255 -4.32 -9.72 -10.53
N HIS A 256 -4.69 -8.64 -11.18
CA HIS A 256 -5.29 -8.61 -12.51
C HIS A 256 -4.61 -7.58 -13.42
N THR A 257 -4.94 -7.62 -14.70
CA THR A 257 -4.29 -6.78 -15.72
C THR A 257 -4.56 -5.28 -15.57
N ASP A 258 -5.60 -4.91 -14.81
CA ASP A 258 -6.00 -3.53 -14.55
C ASP A 258 -5.35 -2.93 -13.30
N TYR A 259 -4.61 -3.73 -12.51
CA TYR A 259 -3.95 -3.31 -11.29
C TYR A 259 -3.09 -2.06 -11.50
N HIS A 260 -3.30 -1.02 -10.70
CA HIS A 260 -2.65 0.29 -10.80
C HIS A 260 -2.84 0.99 -12.15
N LYS A 261 -4.03 0.80 -12.77
CA LYS A 261 -4.40 1.46 -14.03
C LYS A 261 -5.77 2.13 -13.93
N PRO A 262 -6.03 3.17 -14.75
CA PRO A 262 -7.36 3.79 -14.85
C PRO A 262 -8.48 2.80 -15.23
N SER A 263 -8.10 1.65 -15.79
CA SER A 263 -9.05 0.59 -16.19
C SER A 263 -9.50 -0.32 -15.05
N ASP A 264 -9.05 -0.11 -13.81
CA ASP A 264 -9.63 -0.77 -12.63
C ASP A 264 -10.93 -0.08 -12.26
N ASP A 265 -12.02 -0.54 -12.90
CA ASP A 265 -13.33 0.12 -12.88
C ASP A 265 -14.42 -0.79 -12.31
N PHE A 266 -15.51 -0.19 -11.86
CA PHE A 266 -16.60 -0.85 -11.12
C PHE A 266 -17.33 -1.93 -11.91
N ASP A 267 -17.42 -1.80 -13.23
CA ASP A 267 -18.08 -2.77 -14.12
C ASP A 267 -17.37 -4.13 -14.17
N LYS A 268 -16.14 -4.18 -13.66
CA LYS A 268 -15.32 -5.39 -13.60
C LYS A 268 -15.37 -6.10 -12.25
N ILE A 269 -16.07 -5.54 -11.27
CA ILE A 269 -16.21 -6.14 -9.95
C ILE A 269 -17.19 -7.32 -9.99
N ASN A 270 -16.77 -8.45 -9.45
CA ASN A 270 -17.65 -9.58 -9.19
C ASN A 270 -18.34 -9.43 -7.84
N TYR A 271 -19.44 -8.69 -7.81
CA TYR A 271 -20.16 -8.39 -6.57
C TYR A 271 -20.65 -9.64 -5.84
N ASN A 272 -21.08 -10.67 -6.57
CA ASN A 272 -21.49 -11.94 -5.97
C ASN A 272 -20.30 -12.65 -5.32
N GLY A 273 -19.15 -12.67 -6.00
CA GLY A 273 -17.91 -13.22 -5.46
C GLY A 273 -17.41 -12.46 -4.24
N GLN A 274 -17.48 -11.13 -4.28
CA GLN A 274 -17.13 -10.27 -3.14
C GLN A 274 -18.04 -10.56 -1.93
N LEU A 275 -19.34 -10.74 -2.15
CA LEU A 275 -20.28 -11.11 -1.08
C LEU A 275 -19.94 -12.48 -0.46
N LEU A 276 -19.44 -13.45 -1.25
CA LEU A 276 -18.97 -14.73 -0.70
C LEU A 276 -17.79 -14.51 0.27
N VAL A 277 -16.84 -13.61 -0.08
CA VAL A 277 -15.69 -13.26 0.78
C VAL A 277 -16.18 -12.59 2.06
N VAL A 278 -17.05 -11.57 1.97
CA VAL A 278 -17.63 -10.88 3.14
C VAL A 278 -18.33 -11.85 4.09
N ASN A 279 -19.18 -12.74 3.54
CA ASN A 279 -19.88 -13.75 4.33
C ASN A 279 -18.90 -14.75 4.97
N TYR A 280 -17.82 -15.10 4.29
CA TYR A 280 -16.79 -15.97 4.86
C TYR A 280 -16.09 -15.28 6.04
N ILE A 281 -15.70 -14.02 5.90
CA ILE A 281 -15.06 -13.23 6.97
C ILE A 281 -16.03 -13.12 8.18
N THR A 282 -17.31 -12.86 7.94
CA THR A 282 -18.32 -12.80 9.01
C THR A 282 -18.37 -14.12 9.79
N ARG A 283 -18.40 -15.26 9.10
CA ARG A 283 -18.39 -16.58 9.75
C ARG A 283 -17.07 -16.88 10.46
N LEU A 284 -15.95 -16.46 9.88
CA LEU A 284 -14.62 -16.58 10.51
C LEU A 284 -14.57 -15.80 11.83
N VAL A 285 -15.02 -14.56 11.83
CA VAL A 285 -15.12 -13.71 13.03
C VAL A 285 -16.03 -14.35 14.08
N ALA A 286 -17.17 -14.90 13.67
CA ALA A 286 -18.09 -15.59 14.59
C ALA A 286 -17.47 -16.87 15.21
N ARG A 287 -16.62 -17.60 14.46
CA ARG A 287 -15.88 -18.76 15.00
C ARG A 287 -14.81 -18.31 16.00
N SER A 288 -13.99 -17.35 15.60
CA SER A 288 -12.89 -16.86 16.45
C SER A 288 -13.34 -16.15 17.72
N SER A 289 -14.54 -15.57 17.73
CA SER A 289 -15.14 -14.95 18.95
C SER A 289 -15.45 -15.94 20.06
N LYS A 290 -15.41 -17.24 19.78
CA LYS A 290 -15.58 -18.32 20.78
C LYS A 290 -14.25 -18.76 21.36
N GLU A 291 -13.15 -18.36 20.78
CA GLU A 291 -11.82 -18.70 21.22
C GLU A 291 -11.31 -17.69 22.25
N GLN A 292 -10.31 -18.12 23.01
CA GLN A 292 -9.50 -17.18 23.79
C GLN A 292 -8.69 -16.27 22.87
N ARG A 293 -8.02 -15.30 23.44
CA ARG A 293 -7.09 -14.45 22.70
C ARG A 293 -6.08 -15.30 21.92
N LEU A 294 -5.95 -15.04 20.64
CA LEU A 294 -5.05 -15.78 19.77
C LEU A 294 -3.58 -15.52 20.14
N ALA A 295 -2.79 -16.58 20.24
CA ALA A 295 -1.36 -16.46 20.46
C ALA A 295 -0.68 -15.98 19.18
N PHE A 296 0.21 -15.00 19.30
CA PHE A 296 1.04 -14.55 18.18
C PHE A 296 2.22 -15.48 17.94
N THR A 297 2.52 -15.73 16.68
CA THR A 297 3.71 -16.43 16.22
C THR A 297 4.41 -15.58 15.17
N LYS A 298 5.70 -15.36 15.36
CA LYS A 298 6.52 -14.67 14.37
C LYS A 298 6.78 -15.59 13.17
N THR A 299 6.45 -15.12 11.98
CA THR A 299 6.75 -15.86 10.73
C THR A 299 8.17 -15.57 10.26
N ARG A 300 8.73 -16.50 9.49
CA ARG A 300 10.08 -16.36 8.91
C ARG A 300 10.03 -15.55 7.63
#